data_9b3f3119421ef3e3407917a49ef63e02
#
_entry.id   9b3f3119421ef3e3407917a49ef63e02
#
_cell.length_a   1.000
_cell.length_b   1.000
_cell.length_c   1.000
_cell.angle_alpha   90.00
_cell.angle_beta   90.00
_cell.angle_gamma   90.00
#
_symmetry.space_group_name_H-M   'P 1'
#
loop_
_entity.id
_entity.type
_entity.pdbx_description
1 polymer ?
#
loop_
_entity_poly.entity_id
_entity_poly.type
_entity_poly.pdbx_seq_one_letter_code
_entity_poly.pdbx_strand_id
1 'polypeptide(L)'
;MFGNKKVVAPPPDKLMTELARRGPNKVDRGDLGIVGMSGQLFAPRTGRDLPAIAFGHGWLVGSARYRDLLFHLASWGIVVAAPDGSRGLFPSDIELGTDLRAAATVVSSVRLGTGAITVDPARIGIAGHGFGAAAAVRAASDAILLGRPPIRVKALASVFPAPTTADLTAAASTVTVPSLVLAGSAHLSSMTGNALDVAENLAGDVAFRTLAGTDARDLIETPSVKSLIGVNGADRSVHKAVRAQLTGFFLHQLTGDEKYAAFSDPDVTMGDALAVDLPNEERPELDHVSQLLGSKPRSA
;
A
#
# COMPACT_ATOMS: atom_id res chain seq x y z
N MET A 1 33.22 23.16 -15.90
CA MET A 1 32.85 21.73 -15.69
C MET A 1 32.50 21.51 -14.24
N PHE A 2 31.21 21.56 -13.90
CA PHE A 2 30.76 21.22 -12.56
C PHE A 2 30.53 19.71 -12.52
N GLY A 3 31.41 18.99 -11.84
CA GLY A 3 31.29 17.55 -11.66
C GLY A 3 30.01 17.23 -10.86
N ASN A 4 29.12 16.48 -11.49
CA ASN A 4 27.94 15.89 -10.84
C ASN A 4 28.44 14.90 -9.77
N LYS A 5 28.52 15.33 -8.51
CA LYS A 5 28.73 14.39 -7.40
C LYS A 5 27.55 13.43 -7.38
N LYS A 6 27.76 12.19 -7.83
CA LYS A 6 26.80 11.11 -7.57
C LYS A 6 26.56 11.07 -6.06
N VAL A 7 25.39 11.48 -5.65
CA VAL A 7 24.97 11.31 -4.24
C VAL A 7 24.83 9.81 -4.03
N VAL A 8 25.77 9.23 -3.31
CA VAL A 8 25.71 7.80 -2.95
C VAL A 8 24.53 7.65 -2.00
N ALA A 9 23.55 6.84 -2.38
CA ALA A 9 22.40 6.57 -1.52
C ALA A 9 22.88 5.97 -0.18
N PRO A 10 22.28 6.37 0.94
CA PRO A 10 22.60 5.80 2.24
C PRO A 10 22.32 4.29 2.26
N PRO A 11 23.02 3.50 3.07
CA PRO A 11 22.77 2.06 3.18
C PRO A 11 21.34 1.78 3.67
N PRO A 12 20.72 0.63 3.28
CA PRO A 12 19.34 0.28 3.58
C PRO A 12 18.95 0.42 5.05
N ASP A 13 19.77 -0.07 5.98
CA ASP A 13 19.49 0.01 7.43
C ASP A 13 19.40 1.44 7.96
N LYS A 14 20.22 2.34 7.41
CA LYS A 14 20.18 3.75 7.76
C LYS A 14 18.88 4.40 7.27
N LEU A 15 18.45 4.07 6.05
CA LEU A 15 17.19 4.54 5.48
C LEU A 15 16.00 4.00 6.28
N MET A 16 16.00 2.71 6.65
CA MET A 16 14.97 2.12 7.51
C MET A 16 14.87 2.85 8.86
N THR A 17 16.01 3.14 9.49
CA THR A 17 16.05 3.87 10.77
C THR A 17 15.55 5.30 10.61
N GLU A 18 15.91 5.99 9.53
CA GLU A 18 15.47 7.36 9.23
C GLU A 18 13.95 7.38 9.02
N LEU A 19 13.44 6.54 8.11
CA LEU A 19 12.04 6.53 7.70
C LEU A 19 11.10 5.90 8.73
N ALA A 20 11.60 5.15 9.71
CA ALA A 20 10.79 4.70 10.85
C ALA A 20 10.39 5.85 11.80
N ARG A 21 11.07 6.99 11.73
CA ARG A 21 10.76 8.20 12.52
C ARG A 21 9.80 9.08 11.75
N ARG A 22 9.03 9.89 12.47
CA ARG A 22 8.17 10.90 11.85
C ARG A 22 8.98 11.86 10.99
N GLY A 23 8.42 12.23 9.86
CA GLY A 23 8.99 13.20 8.94
C GLY A 23 8.91 14.64 9.47
N PRO A 24 9.47 15.59 8.71
CA PRO A 24 9.61 16.99 9.15
C PRO A 24 8.31 17.79 9.08
N ASN A 25 7.28 17.30 8.36
CA ASN A 25 6.08 18.09 8.13
C ASN A 25 5.11 18.02 9.31
N LYS A 26 4.54 19.17 9.67
CA LYS A 26 3.37 19.22 10.55
C LYS A 26 2.16 18.69 9.78
N VAL A 27 1.34 17.88 10.42
CA VAL A 27 0.20 17.19 9.80
C VAL A 27 -1.11 17.73 10.39
N ASP A 28 -2.06 17.98 9.50
CA ASP A 28 -3.45 18.24 9.85
C ASP A 28 -4.29 17.03 9.51
N ARG A 29 -5.35 16.82 10.29
CA ARG A 29 -6.34 15.76 10.10
C ARG A 29 -7.65 16.36 9.64
N GLY A 30 -8.22 15.77 8.60
CA GLY A 30 -9.55 16.09 8.08
C GLY A 30 -10.49 14.90 8.14
N ASP A 31 -11.73 15.16 7.78
CA ASP A 31 -12.81 14.19 7.65
C ASP A 31 -13.27 14.13 6.20
N LEU A 32 -13.34 12.94 5.62
CA LEU A 32 -13.88 12.74 4.27
C LEU A 32 -15.40 12.94 4.21
N GLY A 33 -16.08 13.08 5.35
CA GLY A 33 -17.50 13.42 5.45
C GLY A 33 -17.86 14.73 4.75
N ILE A 34 -16.92 15.68 4.66
CA ILE A 34 -17.12 16.95 3.93
C ILE A 34 -17.42 16.72 2.45
N VAL A 35 -16.93 15.61 1.87
CA VAL A 35 -17.15 15.23 0.47
C VAL A 35 -18.13 14.05 0.34
N GLY A 36 -18.87 13.73 1.39
CA GLY A 36 -19.90 12.68 1.41
C GLY A 36 -19.37 11.27 1.54
N MET A 37 -18.11 11.09 1.95
CA MET A 37 -17.47 9.79 2.19
C MET A 37 -17.17 9.62 3.67
N SER A 38 -17.44 8.45 4.25
CA SER A 38 -16.93 8.15 5.61
C SER A 38 -15.43 7.87 5.55
N GLY A 39 -14.65 8.40 6.51
CA GLY A 39 -13.22 8.14 6.57
C GLY A 39 -12.40 9.34 7.02
N GLN A 40 -11.09 9.18 7.00
CA GLN A 40 -10.15 10.17 7.50
C GLN A 40 -9.20 10.64 6.39
N LEU A 41 -8.78 11.89 6.53
CA LEU A 41 -7.76 12.51 5.69
C LEU A 41 -6.61 12.98 6.59
N PHE A 42 -5.38 12.71 6.16
CA PHE A 42 -4.17 13.25 6.78
C PHE A 42 -3.36 13.97 5.71
N ALA A 43 -2.95 15.18 5.96
CA ALA A 43 -2.18 15.97 5.01
C ALA A 43 -1.12 16.82 5.72
N PRO A 44 0.02 17.12 5.07
CA PRO A 44 0.89 18.19 5.52
C PRO A 44 0.10 19.50 5.58
N ARG A 45 0.43 20.40 6.54
CA ARG A 45 -0.29 21.68 6.67
C ARG A 45 -0.24 22.56 5.44
N THR A 46 0.82 22.43 4.66
CA THR A 46 1.05 23.21 3.44
C THR A 46 1.77 22.35 2.42
N GLY A 47 1.58 22.64 1.15
CA GLY A 47 2.30 22.02 0.04
C GLY A 47 1.48 22.05 -1.23
N ARG A 48 2.17 22.15 -2.35
CA ARG A 48 1.55 22.11 -3.68
C ARG A 48 2.01 20.90 -4.45
N ASP A 49 1.11 20.36 -5.24
CA ASP A 49 1.38 19.22 -6.12
C ASP A 49 1.99 18.03 -5.36
N LEU A 50 1.46 17.80 -4.14
CA LEU A 50 1.91 16.72 -3.26
C LEU A 50 1.51 15.37 -3.83
N PRO A 51 2.30 14.31 -3.57
CA PRO A 51 1.86 12.94 -3.78
C PRO A 51 0.72 12.59 -2.83
N ALA A 52 -0.17 11.69 -3.26
CA ALA A 52 -1.23 11.19 -2.38
C ALA A 52 -1.39 9.68 -2.50
N ILE A 53 -1.89 9.07 -1.43
CA ILE A 53 -2.31 7.67 -1.41
C ILE A 53 -3.73 7.55 -0.87
N ALA A 54 -4.48 6.58 -1.42
CA ALA A 54 -5.69 6.07 -0.77
C ALA A 54 -5.34 4.77 -0.03
N PHE A 55 -5.77 4.65 1.24
CA PHE A 55 -5.42 3.54 2.12
C PHE A 55 -6.63 2.73 2.55
N GLY A 56 -6.64 1.43 2.23
CA GLY A 56 -7.66 0.46 2.59
C GLY A 56 -7.38 -0.19 3.95
N HIS A 57 -8.39 -0.17 4.81
CA HIS A 57 -8.34 -0.77 6.15
C HIS A 57 -8.56 -2.31 6.12
N GLY A 58 -8.16 -3.00 7.18
CA GLY A 58 -8.39 -4.44 7.37
C GLY A 58 -9.84 -4.79 7.70
N TRP A 59 -10.12 -6.11 7.72
CA TRP A 59 -11.44 -6.62 8.04
C TRP A 59 -11.88 -6.23 9.45
N LEU A 60 -13.15 -5.83 9.62
CA LEU A 60 -13.79 -5.40 10.86
C LEU A 60 -13.12 -4.23 11.59
N VAL A 61 -12.17 -3.56 10.96
CA VAL A 61 -11.52 -2.37 11.52
C VAL A 61 -11.74 -1.16 10.61
N GLY A 62 -11.65 0.03 11.16
CA GLY A 62 -11.73 1.26 10.38
C GLY A 62 -10.38 1.97 10.32
N SER A 63 -10.32 3.03 9.50
CA SER A 63 -9.13 3.87 9.31
C SER A 63 -8.56 4.43 10.63
N ALA A 64 -9.42 4.60 11.65
CA ALA A 64 -9.01 5.06 12.99
C ALA A 64 -7.98 4.14 13.67
N ARG A 65 -7.90 2.87 13.26
CA ARG A 65 -6.94 1.89 13.79
C ARG A 65 -5.55 1.96 13.13
N TYR A 66 -5.38 2.87 12.19
CA TYR A 66 -4.13 3.12 11.44
C TYR A 66 -3.66 4.57 11.60
N ARG A 67 -4.21 5.29 12.60
CA ARG A 67 -3.96 6.73 12.76
C ARG A 67 -2.48 7.07 12.78
N ASP A 68 -1.67 6.34 13.51
CA ASP A 68 -0.24 6.59 13.63
C ASP A 68 0.52 6.33 12.33
N LEU A 69 0.12 5.30 11.57
CA LEU A 69 0.67 5.01 10.24
C LEU A 69 0.30 6.11 9.24
N LEU A 70 -0.99 6.49 9.18
CA LEU A 70 -1.48 7.50 8.23
C LEU A 70 -0.89 8.88 8.54
N PHE A 71 -0.81 9.24 9.84
CA PHE A 71 -0.13 10.44 10.29
C PHE A 71 1.36 10.43 9.94
N HIS A 72 2.01 9.28 10.09
CA HIS A 72 3.41 9.10 9.77
C HIS A 72 3.68 9.38 8.28
N LEU A 73 2.93 8.77 7.37
CA LEU A 73 3.05 8.98 5.92
C LEU A 73 2.83 10.47 5.57
N ALA A 74 1.83 11.11 6.17
CA ALA A 74 1.59 12.53 5.95
C ALA A 74 2.72 13.41 6.48
N SER A 75 3.39 13.02 7.56
CA SER A 75 4.56 13.75 8.06
C SER A 75 5.74 13.74 7.08
N TRP A 76 5.78 12.78 6.16
CA TRP A 76 6.76 12.69 5.07
C TRP A 76 6.31 13.37 3.77
N GLY A 77 5.22 14.11 3.81
CA GLY A 77 4.78 14.91 2.66
C GLY A 77 3.77 14.24 1.75
N ILE A 78 3.21 13.10 2.14
CA ILE A 78 2.24 12.33 1.37
C ILE A 78 0.83 12.63 1.91
N VAL A 79 -0.09 13.10 1.08
CA VAL A 79 -1.50 13.19 1.46
C VAL A 79 -2.09 11.78 1.55
N VAL A 80 -2.81 11.47 2.64
CA VAL A 80 -3.38 10.13 2.85
C VAL A 80 -4.88 10.23 3.06
N ALA A 81 -5.66 9.63 2.14
CA ALA A 81 -7.10 9.48 2.27
C ALA A 81 -7.43 8.02 2.64
N ALA A 82 -8.15 7.81 3.71
CA ALA A 82 -8.49 6.48 4.22
C ALA A 82 -10.01 6.38 4.38
N PRO A 83 -10.73 5.90 3.36
CA PRO A 83 -12.18 5.68 3.44
C PRO A 83 -12.51 4.54 4.41
N ASP A 84 -13.67 4.64 5.04
CA ASP A 84 -14.20 3.73 6.04
C ASP A 84 -15.39 2.90 5.52
N GLY A 85 -15.51 2.69 4.23
CA GLY A 85 -16.54 1.84 3.62
C GLY A 85 -16.37 0.35 3.93
N SER A 86 -17.41 -0.42 3.67
CA SER A 86 -17.37 -1.90 3.69
C SER A 86 -16.81 -2.55 4.99
N ARG A 87 -17.30 -2.08 6.16
CA ARG A 87 -16.87 -2.57 7.51
C ARG A 87 -17.77 -3.65 8.10
N GLY A 88 -18.71 -4.20 7.35
CA GLY A 88 -19.65 -5.23 7.81
C GLY A 88 -18.99 -6.60 8.08
N LEU A 89 -19.80 -7.56 8.54
CA LEU A 89 -19.37 -8.96 8.73
C LEU A 89 -18.99 -9.63 7.40
N PHE A 90 -19.62 -9.20 6.29
CA PHE A 90 -19.37 -9.66 4.94
C PHE A 90 -18.93 -8.46 4.10
N PRO A 91 -17.68 -7.99 4.26
CA PRO A 91 -17.20 -6.84 3.51
C PRO A 91 -16.94 -7.21 2.04
N SER A 92 -17.09 -6.23 1.15
CA SER A 92 -16.79 -6.36 -0.27
C SER A 92 -15.48 -5.64 -0.60
N ASP A 93 -14.48 -6.37 -1.07
CA ASP A 93 -13.21 -5.82 -1.56
C ASP A 93 -13.43 -4.97 -2.83
N ILE A 94 -14.47 -5.26 -3.61
CA ILE A 94 -14.88 -4.46 -4.77
C ILE A 94 -15.45 -3.10 -4.30
N GLU A 95 -16.30 -3.08 -3.27
CA GLU A 95 -16.83 -1.83 -2.71
C GLU A 95 -15.71 -0.97 -2.12
N LEU A 96 -14.85 -1.55 -1.27
CA LEU A 96 -13.73 -0.83 -0.69
C LEU A 96 -12.75 -0.36 -1.78
N GLY A 97 -12.51 -1.17 -2.81
CA GLY A 97 -11.69 -0.78 -3.98
C GLY A 97 -12.30 0.42 -4.73
N THR A 98 -13.63 0.44 -4.86
CA THR A 98 -14.37 1.58 -5.44
C THR A 98 -14.21 2.83 -4.58
N ASP A 99 -14.31 2.69 -3.26
CA ASP A 99 -14.12 3.80 -2.31
C ASP A 99 -12.68 4.34 -2.34
N LEU A 100 -11.69 3.46 -2.49
CA LEU A 100 -10.28 3.88 -2.65
C LEU A 100 -10.09 4.71 -3.92
N ARG A 101 -10.67 4.30 -5.06
CA ARG A 101 -10.65 5.10 -6.30
C ARG A 101 -11.34 6.45 -6.11
N ALA A 102 -12.51 6.46 -5.46
CA ALA A 102 -13.24 7.68 -5.19
C ALA A 102 -12.45 8.63 -4.28
N ALA A 103 -11.86 8.13 -3.20
CA ALA A 103 -11.03 8.91 -2.29
C ALA A 103 -9.81 9.52 -3.00
N ALA A 104 -9.10 8.73 -3.81
CA ALA A 104 -7.96 9.19 -4.61
C ALA A 104 -8.37 10.31 -5.60
N THR A 105 -9.50 10.13 -6.29
CA THR A 105 -10.04 11.12 -7.22
C THR A 105 -10.41 12.41 -6.51
N VAL A 106 -11.10 12.31 -5.37
CA VAL A 106 -11.54 13.50 -4.61
C VAL A 106 -10.34 14.31 -4.14
N VAL A 107 -9.36 13.68 -3.46
CA VAL A 107 -8.22 14.43 -2.92
C VAL A 107 -7.32 15.04 -3.98
N SER A 108 -7.32 14.49 -5.19
CA SER A 108 -6.58 15.06 -6.33
C SER A 108 -7.35 16.16 -7.09
N SER A 109 -8.67 16.28 -6.85
CA SER A 109 -9.52 17.22 -7.55
C SER A 109 -9.85 18.49 -6.76
N VAL A 110 -9.60 18.51 -5.45
CA VAL A 110 -9.94 19.61 -4.56
C VAL A 110 -8.73 20.24 -3.89
N ARG A 111 -8.86 21.47 -3.45
CA ARG A 111 -7.88 22.09 -2.54
C ARG A 111 -8.21 21.70 -1.11
N LEU A 112 -7.21 21.19 -0.40
CA LEU A 112 -7.37 20.70 0.96
C LEU A 112 -7.00 21.77 2.01
N GLY A 113 -7.50 21.56 3.24
CA GLY A 113 -7.31 22.46 4.35
C GLY A 113 -7.90 23.84 4.08
N THR A 114 -7.14 24.88 4.34
CA THR A 114 -7.52 26.28 4.02
C THR A 114 -7.26 26.65 2.55
N GLY A 115 -7.11 25.67 1.65
CA GLY A 115 -6.75 25.88 0.24
C GLY A 115 -5.25 25.94 -0.04
N ALA A 116 -4.42 25.72 0.98
CA ALA A 116 -2.96 25.76 0.88
C ALA A 116 -2.32 24.44 0.41
N ILE A 117 -3.12 23.37 0.25
CA ILE A 117 -2.66 22.03 -0.11
C ILE A 117 -3.29 21.65 -1.45
N THR A 118 -2.45 21.22 -2.41
CA THR A 118 -2.89 20.60 -3.66
C THR A 118 -2.17 19.27 -3.85
N VAL A 119 -2.86 18.32 -4.51
CA VAL A 119 -2.33 17.02 -4.87
C VAL A 119 -2.09 16.97 -6.38
N ASP A 120 -0.98 16.37 -6.78
CA ASP A 120 -0.71 16.09 -8.20
C ASP A 120 -1.45 14.81 -8.62
N PRO A 121 -2.42 14.88 -9.53
CA PRO A 121 -3.16 13.70 -9.99
C PRO A 121 -2.30 12.65 -10.71
N ALA A 122 -1.08 13.00 -11.13
CA ALA A 122 -0.12 12.07 -11.70
C ALA A 122 0.72 11.34 -10.64
N ARG A 123 0.56 11.68 -9.35
CA ARG A 123 1.34 11.13 -8.22
C ARG A 123 0.43 10.44 -7.21
N ILE A 124 -0.46 9.58 -7.70
CA ILE A 124 -1.42 8.83 -6.88
C ILE A 124 -0.92 7.40 -6.68
N GLY A 125 -0.85 6.99 -5.42
CA GLY A 125 -0.63 5.60 -5.02
C GLY A 125 -1.87 5.01 -4.35
N ILE A 126 -1.96 3.70 -4.32
CA ILE A 126 -2.96 2.96 -3.56
C ILE A 126 -2.23 2.05 -2.59
N ALA A 127 -2.73 1.96 -1.37
CA ALA A 127 -2.22 1.03 -0.37
C ALA A 127 -3.36 0.40 0.42
N GLY A 128 -3.07 -0.73 1.05
CA GLY A 128 -4.04 -1.34 1.96
C GLY A 128 -3.40 -2.42 2.84
N HIS A 129 -4.13 -2.78 3.89
CA HIS A 129 -3.73 -3.79 4.86
C HIS A 129 -4.77 -4.90 4.96
N GLY A 130 -4.31 -6.16 5.01
CA GLY A 130 -5.19 -7.32 5.15
C GLY A 130 -6.23 -7.40 4.03
N PHE A 131 -7.51 -7.32 4.39
CA PHE A 131 -8.62 -7.22 3.44
C PHE A 131 -8.50 -5.96 2.55
N GLY A 132 -8.09 -4.83 3.11
CA GLY A 132 -7.85 -3.60 2.35
C GLY A 132 -6.69 -3.71 1.37
N ALA A 133 -5.76 -4.65 1.56
CA ALA A 133 -4.69 -4.91 0.60
C ALA A 133 -5.24 -5.53 -0.70
N ALA A 134 -6.19 -6.46 -0.61
CA ALA A 134 -6.91 -7.00 -1.77
C ALA A 134 -7.75 -5.91 -2.47
N ALA A 135 -8.46 -5.09 -1.69
CA ALA A 135 -9.19 -3.94 -2.22
C ALA A 135 -8.26 -2.94 -2.93
N ALA A 136 -7.03 -2.76 -2.45
CA ALA A 136 -6.01 -1.93 -3.09
C ALA A 136 -5.57 -2.49 -4.45
N VAL A 137 -5.39 -3.81 -4.58
CA VAL A 137 -5.13 -4.47 -5.87
C VAL A 137 -6.27 -4.22 -6.85
N ARG A 138 -7.54 -4.42 -6.42
CA ARG A 138 -8.70 -4.10 -7.27
C ARG A 138 -8.75 -2.63 -7.66
N ALA A 139 -8.44 -1.72 -6.73
CA ALA A 139 -8.43 -0.30 -7.01
C ALA A 139 -7.34 0.10 -8.03
N ALA A 140 -6.21 -0.57 -8.02
CA ALA A 140 -5.09 -0.33 -8.94
C ALA A 140 -5.27 -1.04 -10.30
N SER A 141 -6.17 -2.04 -10.41
CA SER A 141 -6.43 -2.79 -11.64
C SER A 141 -7.15 -1.95 -12.70
N ASP A 142 -7.22 -2.45 -13.92
CA ASP A 142 -7.98 -1.86 -15.02
C ASP A 142 -9.47 -2.23 -15.04
N ALA A 143 -9.90 -3.06 -14.08
CA ALA A 143 -11.28 -3.52 -13.98
C ALA A 143 -12.28 -2.37 -13.73
N ILE A 144 -13.47 -2.48 -14.29
CA ILE A 144 -14.61 -1.61 -13.92
C ILE A 144 -15.16 -2.09 -12.57
N LEU A 145 -15.11 -1.24 -11.55
CA LEU A 145 -15.62 -1.55 -10.21
C LEU A 145 -16.96 -0.85 -10.00
N LEU A 146 -18.03 -1.60 -9.81
CA LEU A 146 -19.39 -1.09 -9.61
C LEU A 146 -19.79 0.00 -10.65
N GLY A 147 -19.46 -0.25 -11.92
CA GLY A 147 -19.74 0.70 -13.01
C GLY A 147 -18.79 1.91 -13.08
N ARG A 148 -17.79 2.00 -12.21
CA ARG A 148 -16.79 3.08 -12.23
C ARG A 148 -15.53 2.64 -12.97
N PRO A 149 -15.00 3.48 -13.87
CA PRO A 149 -13.80 3.18 -14.62
C PRO A 149 -12.55 3.14 -13.71
N PRO A 150 -11.45 2.54 -14.20
CA PRO A 150 -10.16 2.64 -13.52
C PRO A 150 -9.67 4.08 -13.44
N ILE A 151 -8.81 4.33 -12.44
CA ILE A 151 -8.11 5.61 -12.27
C ILE A 151 -6.62 5.42 -12.59
N ARG A 152 -5.93 6.51 -12.90
CA ARG A 152 -4.49 6.45 -13.07
C ARG A 152 -3.80 6.31 -11.71
N VAL A 153 -3.17 5.17 -11.49
CA VAL A 153 -2.35 4.87 -10.30
C VAL A 153 -0.89 4.80 -10.73
N LYS A 154 0.03 5.25 -9.88
CA LYS A 154 1.48 5.23 -10.14
C LYS A 154 2.21 4.17 -9.32
N ALA A 155 1.65 3.73 -8.19
CA ALA A 155 2.24 2.71 -7.33
C ALA A 155 1.18 2.02 -6.47
N LEU A 156 1.40 0.74 -6.17
CA LEU A 156 0.58 -0.07 -5.28
C LEU A 156 1.39 -0.58 -4.09
N ALA A 157 0.80 -0.57 -2.88
CA ALA A 157 1.38 -1.29 -1.75
C ALA A 157 0.32 -2.20 -1.10
N SER A 158 0.60 -3.49 -1.05
CA SER A 158 -0.24 -4.55 -0.49
C SER A 158 0.42 -5.09 0.79
N VAL A 159 -0.14 -4.74 1.96
CA VAL A 159 0.45 -5.05 3.27
C VAL A 159 -0.33 -6.19 3.93
N PHE A 160 0.33 -7.33 4.15
CA PHE A 160 -0.26 -8.53 4.73
C PHE A 160 -1.60 -8.91 4.07
N PRO A 161 -1.66 -9.05 2.74
CA PRO A 161 -2.91 -9.31 2.03
C PRO A 161 -3.60 -10.56 2.57
N ALA A 162 -4.88 -10.41 2.88
CA ALA A 162 -5.75 -11.49 3.32
C ALA A 162 -6.48 -12.12 2.11
N PRO A 163 -6.82 -13.42 2.18
CA PRO A 163 -7.67 -14.05 1.19
C PRO A 163 -9.01 -13.34 1.05
N THR A 164 -9.56 -13.32 -0.15
CA THR A 164 -10.88 -12.78 -0.47
C THR A 164 -11.80 -13.89 -0.97
N THR A 165 -13.11 -13.69 -0.87
CA THR A 165 -14.09 -14.64 -1.40
C THR A 165 -14.12 -14.67 -2.93
N ALA A 166 -13.79 -13.55 -3.58
CA ALA A 166 -13.70 -13.46 -5.03
C ALA A 166 -12.23 -13.57 -5.47
N ASP A 167 -11.98 -14.29 -6.53
CA ASP A 167 -10.66 -14.44 -7.14
C ASP A 167 -10.04 -13.07 -7.44
N LEU A 168 -8.81 -12.87 -7.00
CA LEU A 168 -8.05 -11.63 -7.17
C LEU A 168 -7.10 -11.69 -8.37
N THR A 169 -6.82 -12.88 -8.89
CA THR A 169 -5.85 -13.14 -9.96
C THR A 169 -6.10 -12.29 -11.20
N ALA A 170 -7.33 -12.27 -11.69
CA ALA A 170 -7.69 -11.49 -12.87
C ALA A 170 -7.50 -9.97 -12.66
N ALA A 171 -7.73 -9.46 -11.46
CA ALA A 171 -7.46 -8.05 -11.17
C ALA A 171 -5.96 -7.77 -11.03
N ALA A 172 -5.22 -8.64 -10.34
CA ALA A 172 -3.78 -8.50 -10.14
C ALA A 172 -3.01 -8.51 -11.47
N SER A 173 -3.40 -9.40 -12.42
CA SER A 173 -2.74 -9.53 -13.73
C SER A 173 -2.84 -8.28 -14.62
N THR A 174 -3.71 -7.33 -14.30
CA THR A 174 -3.82 -6.05 -15.01
C THR A 174 -3.08 -4.90 -14.32
N VAL A 175 -2.53 -5.14 -13.13
CA VAL A 175 -1.76 -4.13 -12.38
C VAL A 175 -0.32 -4.10 -12.88
N THR A 176 0.00 -3.13 -13.72
CA THR A 176 1.33 -2.96 -14.35
C THR A 176 2.23 -1.96 -13.64
N VAL A 177 1.74 -1.31 -12.59
CA VAL A 177 2.51 -0.31 -11.84
C VAL A 177 3.46 -0.97 -10.85
N PRO A 178 4.60 -0.33 -10.50
CA PRO A 178 5.47 -0.81 -9.44
C PRO A 178 4.71 -1.08 -8.16
N SER A 179 4.96 -2.24 -7.56
CA SER A 179 4.20 -2.74 -6.42
C SER A 179 5.12 -3.18 -5.28
N LEU A 180 4.71 -2.87 -4.04
CA LEU A 180 5.32 -3.39 -2.83
C LEU A 180 4.36 -4.39 -2.18
N VAL A 181 4.81 -5.62 -1.97
CA VAL A 181 4.06 -6.62 -1.20
C VAL A 181 4.82 -6.92 0.08
N LEU A 182 4.16 -6.74 1.23
CA LEU A 182 4.72 -7.10 2.54
C LEU A 182 3.93 -8.27 3.13
N ALA A 183 4.62 -9.27 3.65
CA ALA A 183 4.03 -10.44 4.29
C ALA A 183 4.71 -10.75 5.63
N GLY A 184 4.00 -11.43 6.52
CA GLY A 184 4.63 -12.11 7.65
C GLY A 184 5.27 -13.42 7.19
N SER A 185 6.47 -13.75 7.66
CA SER A 185 7.17 -14.96 7.23
C SER A 185 6.41 -16.28 7.50
N ALA A 186 5.51 -16.28 8.49
CA ALA A 186 4.68 -17.44 8.82
C ALA A 186 3.40 -17.57 7.94
N HIS A 187 3.07 -16.56 7.13
CA HIS A 187 1.79 -16.43 6.43
C HIS A 187 1.94 -16.17 4.93
N LEU A 188 3.02 -16.64 4.32
CA LEU A 188 3.27 -16.46 2.87
C LEU A 188 2.16 -17.11 2.02
N SER A 189 1.78 -18.33 2.35
CA SER A 189 0.64 -19.03 1.75
C SER A 189 -0.07 -19.83 2.84
N SER A 190 -1.03 -19.23 3.50
CA SER A 190 -1.84 -19.88 4.55
C SER A 190 -3.31 -19.53 4.35
N MET A 191 -4.19 -20.23 5.07
CA MET A 191 -5.63 -19.87 5.07
C MET A 191 -5.90 -18.41 5.53
N THR A 192 -4.90 -17.71 6.04
CA THR A 192 -5.01 -16.31 6.54
C THR A 192 -4.12 -15.33 5.78
N GLY A 193 -3.31 -15.79 4.81
CA GLY A 193 -2.42 -14.95 4.01
C GLY A 193 -2.49 -15.28 2.52
N ASN A 194 -2.45 -14.27 1.68
CA ASN A 194 -2.51 -14.37 0.22
C ASN A 194 -1.38 -13.58 -0.46
N ALA A 195 -0.26 -13.41 0.24
CA ALA A 195 0.79 -12.51 -0.22
C ALA A 195 1.55 -13.06 -1.42
N LEU A 196 1.81 -14.37 -1.45
CA LEU A 196 2.50 -15.03 -2.55
C LEU A 196 1.65 -14.96 -3.82
N ASP A 197 0.37 -15.39 -3.75
CA ASP A 197 -0.53 -15.33 -4.90
C ASP A 197 -0.68 -13.90 -5.45
N VAL A 198 -0.76 -12.91 -4.57
CA VAL A 198 -0.82 -11.50 -4.99
C VAL A 198 0.47 -11.11 -5.71
N ALA A 199 1.64 -11.41 -5.12
CA ALA A 199 2.92 -11.01 -5.68
C ALA A 199 3.20 -11.70 -7.03
N GLU A 200 2.88 -12.99 -7.17
CA GLU A 200 3.07 -13.76 -8.41
C GLU A 200 2.14 -13.31 -9.55
N ASN A 201 0.95 -12.82 -9.23
CA ASN A 201 -0.03 -12.42 -10.25
C ASN A 201 0.03 -10.95 -10.65
N LEU A 202 0.76 -10.09 -9.93
CA LEU A 202 0.95 -8.69 -10.33
C LEU A 202 1.78 -8.60 -11.61
N ALA A 203 1.33 -7.80 -12.59
CA ALA A 203 1.98 -7.72 -13.90
C ALA A 203 3.18 -6.76 -13.95
N GLY A 204 3.29 -5.83 -13.00
CA GLY A 204 4.39 -4.88 -12.91
C GLY A 204 5.57 -5.39 -12.08
N ASP A 205 6.56 -4.53 -11.88
CA ASP A 205 7.69 -4.82 -10.99
C ASP A 205 7.22 -4.96 -9.54
N VAL A 206 7.63 -6.03 -8.86
CA VAL A 206 7.18 -6.33 -7.49
C VAL A 206 8.37 -6.41 -6.55
N ALA A 207 8.42 -5.51 -5.58
CA ALA A 207 9.29 -5.65 -4.41
C ALA A 207 8.54 -6.49 -3.35
N PHE A 208 8.82 -7.78 -3.28
CA PHE A 208 8.19 -8.68 -2.31
C PHE A 208 9.11 -8.88 -1.10
N ARG A 209 8.60 -8.62 0.10
CA ARG A 209 9.39 -8.74 1.34
C ARG A 209 8.60 -9.40 2.46
N THR A 210 9.33 -10.19 3.27
CA THR A 210 8.78 -10.81 4.49
C THR A 210 9.36 -10.15 5.74
N LEU A 211 8.49 -9.98 6.74
CA LEU A 211 8.85 -9.53 8.07
C LEU A 211 8.83 -10.73 9.03
N ALA A 212 9.98 -11.04 9.63
CA ALA A 212 10.11 -12.19 10.52
C ALA A 212 9.26 -12.04 11.79
N GLY A 213 8.59 -13.13 12.19
CA GLY A 213 7.85 -13.20 13.45
C GLY A 213 6.64 -12.24 13.54
N THR A 214 6.08 -11.80 12.40
CA THR A 214 4.97 -10.86 12.36
C THR A 214 3.66 -11.50 11.93
N ASP A 215 2.57 -11.07 12.55
CA ASP A 215 1.18 -11.37 12.15
C ASP A 215 0.54 -10.10 11.54
N ALA A 216 -0.41 -10.30 10.64
CA ALA A 216 -1.20 -9.20 10.06
C ALA A 216 -1.88 -8.33 11.13
N ARG A 217 -2.26 -8.92 12.26
CA ARG A 217 -2.89 -8.20 13.39
C ARG A 217 -1.96 -7.21 14.07
N ASP A 218 -0.65 -7.40 13.98
CA ASP A 218 0.35 -6.56 14.65
C ASP A 218 0.37 -5.13 14.09
N LEU A 219 -0.17 -4.90 12.89
CA LEU A 219 -0.28 -3.55 12.31
C LEU A 219 -1.51 -2.78 12.81
N ILE A 220 -2.49 -3.45 13.40
CA ILE A 220 -3.73 -2.82 13.87
C ILE A 220 -3.46 -2.14 15.23
N GLU A 221 -3.59 -0.82 15.28
CA GLU A 221 -3.43 -0.05 16.50
C GLU A 221 -4.54 -0.39 17.51
N THR A 222 -4.25 -1.24 18.49
CA THR A 222 -5.20 -1.57 19.55
C THR A 222 -5.03 -0.58 20.71
N PRO A 223 -6.13 0.03 21.23
CA PRO A 223 -6.07 0.74 22.50
C PRO A 223 -5.92 -0.31 23.61
N SER A 224 -4.71 -0.63 23.97
CA SER A 224 -4.41 -1.62 25.00
C SER A 224 -3.87 -0.95 26.27
N VAL A 225 -4.45 -1.32 27.40
CA VAL A 225 -3.87 -1.03 28.72
C VAL A 225 -2.45 -1.61 28.83
N LYS A 226 -2.13 -2.65 28.05
CA LYS A 226 -0.77 -3.23 27.95
C LYS A 226 0.24 -2.28 27.31
N SER A 227 -0.20 -1.31 26.49
CA SER A 227 0.71 -0.29 25.93
C SER A 227 1.21 0.68 27.00
N LEU A 228 0.46 0.87 28.08
CA LEU A 228 0.87 1.68 29.25
C LEU A 228 1.96 0.96 30.07
N ILE A 229 2.06 -0.35 30.00
CA ILE A 229 2.97 -1.15 30.84
C ILE A 229 4.25 -1.56 30.06
N GLY A 230 4.42 -1.13 28.81
CA GLY A 230 5.68 -1.31 28.08
C GLY A 230 5.95 -2.73 27.54
N VAL A 231 4.95 -3.63 27.51
CA VAL A 231 5.12 -5.06 27.17
C VAL A 231 5.11 -5.36 25.66
N ASN A 232 4.95 -4.36 24.78
CA ASN A 232 4.76 -4.55 23.33
C ASN A 232 6.04 -4.26 22.51
N GLY A 233 7.11 -5.03 22.71
CA GLY A 233 8.34 -4.90 21.90
C GLY A 233 8.16 -5.30 20.43
N ALA A 234 7.46 -6.41 20.17
CA ALA A 234 7.23 -6.95 18.82
C ALA A 234 6.33 -6.05 17.97
N ASP A 235 5.18 -5.60 18.50
CA ASP A 235 4.27 -4.67 17.81
C ASP A 235 4.98 -3.40 17.33
N ARG A 236 5.89 -2.85 18.14
CA ARG A 236 6.63 -1.64 17.80
C ARG A 236 7.63 -1.82 16.66
N SER A 237 8.23 -3.00 16.53
CA SER A 237 9.17 -3.29 15.43
C SER A 237 8.44 -3.40 14.09
N VAL A 238 7.30 -4.10 14.06
CA VAL A 238 6.44 -4.24 12.88
C VAL A 238 5.96 -2.88 12.40
N HIS A 239 5.41 -2.05 13.30
CA HIS A 239 4.97 -0.70 12.95
C HIS A 239 6.11 0.17 12.39
N LYS A 240 7.32 0.06 12.93
CA LYS A 240 8.48 0.80 12.42
C LYS A 240 8.90 0.30 11.03
N ALA A 241 8.94 -1.01 10.83
CA ALA A 241 9.31 -1.62 9.57
C ALA A 241 8.29 -1.24 8.47
N VAL A 242 6.99 -1.43 8.71
CA VAL A 242 5.94 -1.09 7.75
C VAL A 242 5.92 0.41 7.43
N ARG A 243 6.08 1.29 8.43
CA ARG A 243 6.18 2.74 8.21
C ARG A 243 7.35 3.08 7.29
N ALA A 244 8.53 2.55 7.56
CA ALA A 244 9.71 2.81 6.76
C ALA A 244 9.55 2.28 5.33
N GLN A 245 9.06 1.04 5.17
CA GLN A 245 8.83 0.40 3.88
C GLN A 245 7.85 1.21 3.02
N LEU A 246 6.67 1.52 3.55
CA LEU A 246 5.66 2.28 2.82
C LEU A 246 6.16 3.70 2.49
N THR A 247 6.80 4.37 3.45
CA THR A 247 7.29 5.73 3.23
C THR A 247 8.35 5.77 2.14
N GLY A 248 9.38 4.91 2.23
CA GLY A 248 10.47 4.87 1.26
C GLY A 248 9.97 4.49 -0.14
N PHE A 249 9.13 3.47 -0.24
CA PHE A 249 8.54 3.03 -1.49
C PHE A 249 7.73 4.16 -2.16
N PHE A 250 6.82 4.80 -1.45
CA PHE A 250 6.01 5.87 -2.02
C PHE A 250 6.81 7.15 -2.30
N LEU A 251 7.81 7.50 -1.50
CA LEU A 251 8.70 8.61 -1.82
C LEU A 251 9.47 8.34 -3.11
N HIS A 252 10.01 7.13 -3.31
CA HIS A 252 10.64 6.78 -4.57
C HIS A 252 9.64 6.83 -5.73
N GLN A 253 8.57 6.07 -5.66
CA GLN A 253 7.65 5.88 -6.79
C GLN A 253 6.84 7.13 -7.13
N LEU A 254 6.38 7.88 -6.15
CA LEU A 254 5.50 9.03 -6.41
C LEU A 254 6.27 10.33 -6.64
N THR A 255 7.47 10.47 -6.05
CA THR A 255 8.24 11.71 -6.20
C THR A 255 9.45 11.58 -7.11
N GLY A 256 9.90 10.36 -7.40
CA GLY A 256 11.12 10.10 -8.15
C GLY A 256 12.40 10.39 -7.36
N ASP A 257 12.34 10.35 -6.02
CA ASP A 257 13.52 10.57 -5.19
C ASP A 257 14.38 9.31 -5.14
N GLU A 258 15.44 9.30 -5.94
CA GLU A 258 16.39 8.20 -6.09
C GLU A 258 17.10 7.82 -4.77
N LYS A 259 17.09 8.68 -3.77
CA LYS A 259 17.57 8.35 -2.43
C LYS A 259 16.89 7.08 -1.88
N TYR A 260 15.64 6.86 -2.25
CA TYR A 260 14.80 5.77 -1.75
C TYR A 260 14.62 4.63 -2.74
N ALA A 261 15.39 4.56 -3.83
CA ALA A 261 15.28 3.53 -4.86
C ALA A 261 15.35 2.10 -4.31
N ALA A 262 16.17 1.86 -3.28
CA ALA A 262 16.29 0.57 -2.61
C ALA A 262 14.96 0.00 -2.07
N PHE A 263 13.97 0.86 -1.77
CA PHE A 263 12.66 0.40 -1.31
C PHE A 263 11.79 -0.21 -2.42
N SER A 264 12.12 0.06 -3.66
CA SER A 264 11.43 -0.48 -4.85
C SER A 264 12.23 -1.58 -5.53
N ASP A 265 13.46 -1.82 -5.11
CA ASP A 265 14.32 -2.84 -5.67
C ASP A 265 13.93 -4.21 -5.10
N PRO A 266 13.54 -5.21 -5.94
CA PRO A 266 13.10 -6.51 -5.47
C PRO A 266 14.20 -7.29 -4.75
N ASP A 267 15.47 -7.10 -5.13
CA ASP A 267 16.60 -7.91 -4.66
C ASP A 267 17.20 -7.37 -3.33
N VAL A 268 16.78 -6.16 -2.93
CA VAL A 268 17.35 -5.50 -1.75
C VAL A 268 16.60 -5.85 -0.47
N THR A 269 17.30 -6.49 0.45
CA THR A 269 16.83 -6.66 1.84
C THR A 269 16.90 -5.31 2.59
N MET A 270 15.85 -4.98 3.29
CA MET A 270 15.67 -3.69 3.99
C MET A 270 15.53 -3.90 5.50
N GLY A 271 16.64 -3.92 6.22
CA GLY A 271 16.66 -4.24 7.66
C GLY A 271 16.10 -5.65 7.93
N ASP A 272 15.08 -5.75 8.78
CA ASP A 272 14.40 -7.01 9.10
C ASP A 272 13.41 -7.47 8.01
N ALA A 273 13.23 -6.69 6.94
CA ALA A 273 12.37 -7.03 5.81
C ALA A 273 13.20 -7.74 4.74
N LEU A 274 13.12 -9.06 4.73
CA LEU A 274 13.88 -9.93 3.82
C LEU A 274 13.23 -9.91 2.43
N ALA A 275 14.04 -9.73 1.40
CA ALA A 275 13.60 -9.91 0.02
C ALA A 275 13.21 -11.38 -0.22
N VAL A 276 12.16 -11.59 -1.01
CA VAL A 276 11.68 -12.92 -1.40
C VAL A 276 11.73 -12.99 -2.91
N ASP A 277 12.49 -13.93 -3.42
CA ASP A 277 12.53 -14.24 -4.84
C ASP A 277 11.17 -14.84 -5.26
N LEU A 278 10.54 -14.23 -6.23
CA LEU A 278 9.39 -14.83 -6.89
C LEU A 278 9.92 -15.86 -7.90
N PRO A 279 9.31 -17.06 -7.98
CA PRO A 279 9.70 -18.03 -8.98
C PRO A 279 9.62 -17.39 -10.37
N ASN A 280 10.75 -17.41 -11.06
CA ASN A 280 10.91 -16.83 -12.41
C ASN A 280 10.39 -17.85 -13.45
N GLU A 281 9.15 -18.31 -13.27
CA GLU A 281 8.48 -19.08 -14.30
C GLU A 281 8.07 -18.09 -15.39
N GLU A 282 8.55 -18.30 -16.62
CA GLU A 282 8.00 -17.66 -17.80
C GLU A 282 6.49 -17.81 -17.72
N ARG A 283 5.77 -16.71 -17.47
CA ARG A 283 4.32 -16.72 -17.42
C ARG A 283 3.86 -17.30 -18.76
N PRO A 284 3.14 -18.44 -18.76
CA PRO A 284 2.61 -18.95 -20.01
C PRO A 284 1.74 -17.84 -20.60
N GLU A 285 2.04 -17.43 -21.84
CA GLU A 285 1.19 -16.50 -22.58
C GLU A 285 -0.26 -17.00 -22.41
N LEU A 286 -1.08 -16.19 -21.76
CA LEU A 286 -2.48 -16.50 -21.55
C LEU A 286 -3.12 -16.58 -22.94
N ASP A 287 -3.21 -17.81 -23.47
CA ASP A 287 -3.96 -18.07 -24.68
C ASP A 287 -5.44 -17.84 -24.36
N HIS A 288 -5.90 -16.62 -24.63
CA HIS A 288 -7.30 -16.22 -24.45
C HIS A 288 -8.30 -17.16 -25.14
N VAL A 289 -7.84 -17.89 -26.15
CA VAL A 289 -8.67 -18.89 -26.87
C VAL A 289 -8.87 -20.14 -26.01
N SER A 290 -7.86 -20.58 -25.27
CA SER A 290 -7.94 -21.75 -24.37
C SER A 290 -8.84 -21.48 -23.17
N GLN A 291 -8.88 -20.25 -22.65
CA GLN A 291 -9.80 -19.86 -21.57
C GLN A 291 -11.25 -19.84 -22.02
N LEU A 292 -11.53 -19.38 -23.24
CA LEU A 292 -12.88 -19.37 -23.82
C LEU A 292 -13.41 -20.78 -24.09
N LEU A 293 -12.53 -21.75 -24.31
CA LEU A 293 -12.89 -23.14 -24.61
C LEU A 293 -12.89 -24.09 -23.41
N GLY A 294 -12.60 -23.59 -22.19
CA GLY A 294 -12.65 -24.37 -20.94
C GLY A 294 -11.65 -25.53 -20.86
N SER A 295 -10.59 -25.51 -21.67
CA SER A 295 -9.55 -26.53 -21.66
C SER A 295 -8.50 -26.28 -20.60
N LYS A 296 -8.27 -27.26 -19.70
CA LYS A 296 -7.15 -27.24 -18.75
C LYS A 296 -5.82 -27.25 -19.49
N PRO A 297 -4.80 -26.48 -19.03
CA PRO A 297 -3.46 -26.52 -19.61
C PRO A 297 -2.93 -27.96 -19.55
N ARG A 298 -2.35 -28.42 -20.65
CA ARG A 298 -1.62 -29.69 -20.69
C ARG A 298 -0.32 -29.48 -19.95
N SER A 299 -0.13 -30.19 -18.83
CA SER A 299 1.17 -30.37 -18.21
C SER A 299 2.12 -31.05 -19.19
N ALA A 300 3.26 -30.42 -19.45
CA ALA A 300 4.36 -31.02 -20.18
C ALA A 300 5.10 -32.04 -19.30
#